data_f74a24830d5c7921478ceb87782e5942
#
_entry.id   f74a24830d5c7921478ceb87782e5942
#
_cell.length_a   1.000
_cell.length_b   1.000
_cell.length_c   1.000
_cell.angle_alpha   90.00
_cell.angle_beta   90.00
_cell.angle_gamma   90.00
#
_symmetry.space_group_name_H-M   'P 1'
#
loop_
_entity.id
_entity.type
_entity.pdbx_description
1 polymer ?
#
loop_
_entity_poly.entity_id
_entity_poly.type
_entity_poly.pdbx_seq_one_letter_code
_entity_poly.pdbx_strand_id
1 'polypeptide(L)'
;MIYTKTGDKGTTSLIGGKRVDKFDLRVECYGTLDELNSHIGLVRDLIIKREKKGGKTNLEAQNNKLTQDLLRIINSMFKLESIIASLPESKEDADKISDQFWKDSSLDIEWLENKIDNIEQKLPKFKNFILPTGYYISSQAHIARTVCRRAERLLVKLNRESFVCD
;
A
#
# COMPACT_ATOMS: atom_id res chain seq x y z
N MET A 1 -14.96 -7.41 20.68
CA MET A 1 -16.02 -8.00 19.84
C MET A 1 -15.66 -7.64 18.40
N ILE A 2 -15.62 -8.62 17.49
CA ILE A 2 -15.14 -8.42 16.11
C ILE A 2 -16.20 -7.72 15.23
N TYR A 3 -17.47 -7.78 15.61
CA TYR A 3 -18.57 -7.16 14.88
C TYR A 3 -19.36 -6.20 15.78
N THR A 4 -19.76 -5.06 15.23
CA THR A 4 -20.52 -4.02 15.94
C THR A 4 -21.97 -3.89 15.47
N LYS A 5 -22.32 -4.53 14.36
CA LYS A 5 -23.63 -4.45 13.67
C LYS A 5 -24.06 -3.03 13.25
N THR A 6 -23.20 -2.03 13.44
CA THR A 6 -23.50 -0.64 13.10
C THR A 6 -23.47 -0.36 11.60
N GLY A 7 -22.86 -1.26 10.82
CA GLY A 7 -22.71 -1.17 9.36
C GLY A 7 -23.71 -1.98 8.54
N ASP A 8 -24.66 -2.68 9.18
CA ASP A 8 -25.57 -3.63 8.49
C ASP A 8 -26.55 -2.94 7.53
N LYS A 9 -26.76 -1.63 7.69
CA LYS A 9 -27.59 -0.82 6.79
C LYS A 9 -26.80 -0.18 5.64
N GLY A 10 -25.59 -0.67 5.32
CA GLY A 10 -24.79 -0.20 4.18
C GLY A 10 -23.94 1.03 4.45
N THR A 11 -23.78 1.47 5.71
CA THR A 11 -22.94 2.61 6.08
C THR A 11 -21.74 2.18 6.90
N THR A 12 -20.68 3.02 6.91
CA THR A 12 -19.49 2.87 7.74
C THR A 12 -19.08 4.22 8.33
N SER A 13 -18.15 4.23 9.29
CA SER A 13 -17.61 5.48 9.84
C SER A 13 -16.19 5.69 9.32
N LEU A 14 -15.88 6.92 8.93
CA LEU A 14 -14.53 7.40 8.71
C LEU A 14 -13.83 7.72 10.04
N ILE A 15 -12.53 7.99 9.99
CA ILE A 15 -11.78 8.52 11.14
C ILE A 15 -12.40 9.90 11.49
N GLY A 16 -12.67 10.12 12.77
CA GLY A 16 -13.46 11.30 13.22
C GLY A 16 -14.95 11.04 13.39
N GLY A 17 -15.44 9.82 13.07
CA GLY A 17 -16.79 9.35 13.39
C GLY A 17 -17.88 9.71 12.38
N LYS A 18 -17.58 10.48 11.33
CA LYS A 18 -18.57 10.77 10.27
C LYS A 18 -19.01 9.50 9.57
N ARG A 19 -20.33 9.34 9.42
CA ARG A 19 -20.94 8.20 8.71
C ARG A 19 -21.01 8.49 7.22
N VAL A 20 -20.58 7.50 6.42
CA VAL A 20 -20.64 7.51 4.95
C VAL A 20 -21.20 6.18 4.45
N ASP A 21 -21.64 6.13 3.20
CA ASP A 21 -22.02 4.88 2.57
C ASP A 21 -20.80 3.98 2.33
N LYS A 22 -20.99 2.66 2.40
CA LYS A 22 -19.88 1.71 2.16
C LYS A 22 -19.34 1.76 0.72
N PHE A 23 -20.08 2.36 -0.20
CA PHE A 23 -19.66 2.59 -1.59
C PHE A 23 -19.07 4.01 -1.81
N ASP A 24 -18.84 4.78 -0.75
CA ASP A 24 -18.13 6.06 -0.83
C ASP A 24 -16.74 5.88 -1.46
N LEU A 25 -16.32 6.84 -2.29
CA LEU A 25 -15.04 6.75 -2.99
C LEU A 25 -13.83 6.65 -2.04
N ARG A 26 -13.90 7.27 -0.85
CA ARG A 26 -12.85 7.13 0.17
C ARG A 26 -12.76 5.70 0.68
N VAL A 27 -13.92 5.08 0.92
CA VAL A 27 -14.00 3.67 1.36
C VAL A 27 -13.40 2.74 0.30
N GLU A 28 -13.73 2.97 -0.97
CA GLU A 28 -13.16 2.25 -2.11
C GLU A 28 -11.64 2.45 -2.20
N CYS A 29 -11.14 3.69 -2.02
CA CYS A 29 -9.72 4.00 -2.06
C CYS A 29 -8.93 3.26 -0.98
N TYR A 30 -9.28 3.46 0.31
CA TYR A 30 -8.51 2.82 1.37
C TYR A 30 -8.69 1.29 1.38
N GLY A 31 -9.87 0.78 0.99
CA GLY A 31 -10.07 -0.66 0.82
C GLY A 31 -9.21 -1.27 -0.29
N THR A 32 -9.00 -0.55 -1.40
CA THR A 32 -8.10 -0.98 -2.47
C THR A 32 -6.62 -0.91 -2.04
N LEU A 33 -6.27 0.06 -1.19
CA LEU A 33 -4.91 0.14 -0.61
C LEU A 33 -4.67 -1.01 0.37
N ASP A 34 -5.64 -1.37 1.21
CA ASP A 34 -5.56 -2.53 2.11
C ASP A 34 -5.41 -3.84 1.32
N GLU A 35 -6.14 -4.01 0.20
CA GLU A 35 -5.93 -5.12 -0.73
C GLU A 35 -4.48 -5.15 -1.26
N LEU A 36 -3.96 -4.00 -1.72
CA LEU A 36 -2.57 -3.89 -2.16
C LEU A 36 -1.58 -4.25 -1.05
N ASN A 37 -1.81 -3.73 0.15
CA ASN A 37 -0.97 -3.97 1.31
C ASN A 37 -0.91 -5.46 1.67
N SER A 38 -2.06 -6.14 1.62
CA SER A 38 -2.17 -7.59 1.80
C SER A 38 -1.38 -8.37 0.74
N HIS A 39 -1.43 -7.97 -0.54
CA HIS A 39 -0.64 -8.58 -1.60
C HIS A 39 0.87 -8.37 -1.43
N ILE A 40 1.31 -7.19 -0.99
CA ILE A 40 2.72 -6.91 -0.69
C ILE A 40 3.17 -7.78 0.50
N GLY A 41 2.34 -7.91 1.53
CA GLY A 41 2.56 -8.80 2.67
C GLY A 41 2.78 -10.24 2.24
N LEU A 42 1.93 -10.76 1.36
CA LEU A 42 2.08 -12.11 0.82
C LEU A 42 3.38 -12.28 0.02
N VAL A 43 3.75 -11.31 -0.82
CA VAL A 43 5.04 -11.33 -1.54
C VAL A 43 6.21 -11.42 -0.54
N ARG A 44 6.18 -10.61 0.52
CA ARG A 44 7.19 -10.63 1.58
C ARG A 44 7.29 -12.01 2.25
N ASP A 45 6.18 -12.59 2.64
CA ASP A 45 6.14 -13.89 3.31
C ASP A 45 6.62 -15.04 2.42
N LEU A 46 6.30 -14.98 1.13
CA LEU A 46 6.80 -15.94 0.13
C LEU A 46 8.32 -15.85 -0.05
N ILE A 47 8.90 -14.64 0.01
CA ILE A 47 10.34 -14.43 -0.02
C ILE A 47 10.98 -15.00 1.25
N ILE A 48 10.46 -14.72 2.43
CA ILE A 48 10.92 -15.29 3.71
C ILE A 48 10.91 -16.82 3.67
N LYS A 49 9.81 -17.40 3.20
CA LYS A 49 9.66 -18.85 3.06
C LYS A 49 10.72 -19.45 2.12
N ARG A 50 11.02 -18.76 1.01
CA ARG A 50 12.08 -19.19 0.07
C ARG A 50 13.46 -19.14 0.71
N GLU A 51 13.79 -18.04 1.41
CA GLU A 51 15.07 -17.85 2.08
C GLU A 51 15.30 -18.95 3.16
N LYS A 52 14.26 -19.29 3.92
CA LYS A 52 14.30 -20.39 4.90
C LYS A 52 14.55 -21.75 4.24
N LYS A 53 13.95 -22.02 3.09
CA LYS A 53 14.24 -23.25 2.32
C LYS A 53 15.68 -23.29 1.83
N GLY A 54 16.31 -22.13 1.61
CA GLY A 54 17.72 -21.98 1.27
C GLY A 54 18.69 -22.10 2.45
N GLY A 55 18.19 -22.46 3.66
CA GLY A 55 19.00 -22.70 4.85
C GLY A 55 19.11 -21.53 5.82
N LYS A 56 18.49 -20.37 5.55
CA LYS A 56 18.49 -19.24 6.49
C LYS A 56 17.56 -19.47 7.68
N THR A 57 17.92 -18.96 8.84
CA THR A 57 17.04 -18.87 9.99
C THR A 57 15.86 -17.93 9.70
N ASN A 58 14.82 -17.98 10.54
CA ASN A 58 13.67 -17.06 10.40
C ASN A 58 14.09 -15.61 10.56
N LEU A 59 14.99 -15.31 11.49
CA LEU A 59 15.48 -13.95 11.74
C LEU A 59 16.31 -13.42 10.55
N GLU A 60 17.21 -14.21 9.99
CA GLU A 60 18.00 -13.83 8.81
C GLU A 60 17.12 -13.59 7.57
N ALA A 61 16.11 -14.44 7.37
CA ALA A 61 15.16 -14.28 6.26
C ALA A 61 14.29 -13.02 6.41
N GLN A 62 13.86 -12.70 7.63
CA GLN A 62 13.10 -11.49 7.93
C GLN A 62 13.96 -10.22 7.82
N ASN A 63 15.23 -10.30 8.17
CA ASN A 63 16.19 -9.18 8.13
C ASN A 63 16.87 -9.02 6.75
N ASN A 64 16.49 -9.81 5.76
CA ASN A 64 16.93 -9.59 4.37
C ASN A 64 16.51 -8.18 3.91
N LYS A 65 17.39 -7.49 3.20
CA LYS A 65 17.17 -6.11 2.74
C LYS A 65 15.84 -5.93 2.01
N LEU A 66 15.50 -6.85 1.11
CA LEU A 66 14.26 -6.79 0.34
C LEU A 66 13.03 -6.97 1.24
N THR A 67 13.07 -7.89 2.21
CA THR A 67 11.95 -8.11 3.12
C THR A 67 11.75 -6.95 4.10
N GLN A 68 12.81 -6.23 4.45
CA GLN A 68 12.74 -5.00 5.23
C GLN A 68 12.21 -3.82 4.39
N ASP A 69 12.65 -3.69 3.14
CA ASP A 69 12.13 -2.69 2.22
C ASP A 69 10.60 -2.86 2.01
N LEU A 70 10.14 -4.09 1.81
CA LEU A 70 8.70 -4.39 1.70
C LEU A 70 7.95 -4.08 3.00
N LEU A 71 8.51 -4.37 4.17
CA LEU A 71 7.89 -4.04 5.45
C LEU A 71 7.77 -2.51 5.64
N ARG A 72 8.78 -1.75 5.20
CA ARG A 72 8.72 -0.28 5.20
C ARG A 72 7.57 0.22 4.33
N ILE A 73 7.39 -0.33 3.13
CA ILE A 73 6.28 0.01 2.22
C ILE A 73 4.94 -0.31 2.90
N ILE A 74 4.78 -1.50 3.48
CA ILE A 74 3.56 -1.92 4.19
C ILE A 74 3.19 -0.89 5.28
N ASN A 75 4.15 -0.47 6.11
CA ASN A 75 3.90 0.50 7.17
C ASN A 75 3.49 1.88 6.62
N SER A 76 4.06 2.29 5.50
CA SER A 76 3.68 3.56 4.87
C SER A 76 2.31 3.51 4.22
N MET A 77 1.92 2.35 3.68
CA MET A 77 0.57 2.15 3.16
C MET A 77 -0.50 2.30 4.25
N PHE A 78 -0.29 1.77 5.48
CA PHE A 78 -1.21 1.98 6.60
C PHE A 78 -1.38 3.46 6.96
N LYS A 79 -0.29 4.26 6.88
CA LYS A 79 -0.38 5.70 7.10
C LYS A 79 -1.23 6.38 6.02
N LEU A 80 -1.00 6.02 4.76
CA LEU A 80 -1.77 6.55 3.63
C LEU A 80 -3.26 6.18 3.76
N GLU A 81 -3.58 4.95 4.11
CA GLU A 81 -4.95 4.50 4.38
C GLU A 81 -5.62 5.34 5.48
N SER A 82 -4.88 5.66 6.55
CA SER A 82 -5.37 6.50 7.65
C SER A 82 -5.65 7.94 7.21
N ILE A 83 -4.79 8.52 6.37
CA ILE A 83 -5.00 9.85 5.79
C ILE A 83 -6.27 9.86 4.93
N ILE A 84 -6.43 8.85 4.05
CA ILE A 84 -7.58 8.75 3.17
C ILE A 84 -8.87 8.49 3.94
N ALA A 85 -8.81 7.68 5.00
CA ALA A 85 -9.95 7.43 5.89
C ALA A 85 -10.35 8.63 6.76
N SER A 86 -9.51 9.67 6.83
CA SER A 86 -9.85 10.94 7.44
C SER A 86 -10.70 11.79 6.49
N LEU A 87 -11.52 12.68 7.03
CA LEU A 87 -12.34 13.61 6.23
C LEU A 87 -11.96 15.04 6.57
N PRO A 88 -10.96 15.61 5.90
CA PRO A 88 -10.63 17.02 6.09
C PRO A 88 -11.76 17.92 5.57
N GLU A 89 -12.03 19.02 6.26
CA GLU A 89 -13.02 20.03 5.88
C GLU A 89 -12.45 21.06 4.90
N SER A 90 -11.13 21.17 4.84
CA SER A 90 -10.39 22.08 3.96
C SER A 90 -9.07 21.46 3.50
N LYS A 91 -8.41 22.11 2.51
CA LYS A 91 -7.06 21.71 2.10
C LYS A 91 -6.06 21.87 3.26
N GLU A 92 -6.16 22.94 4.03
CA GLU A 92 -5.29 23.17 5.19
C GLU A 92 -5.41 22.07 6.26
N ASP A 93 -6.61 21.53 6.47
CA ASP A 93 -6.83 20.40 7.37
C ASP A 93 -6.27 19.10 6.79
N ALA A 94 -6.38 18.90 5.46
CA ALA A 94 -5.78 17.76 4.79
C ALA A 94 -4.25 17.77 4.93
N ASP A 95 -3.62 18.93 4.77
CA ASP A 95 -2.16 19.09 4.91
C ASP A 95 -1.73 18.84 6.37
N LYS A 96 -2.47 19.35 7.37
CA LYS A 96 -2.20 19.06 8.79
C LYS A 96 -2.30 17.58 9.14
N ILE A 97 -3.33 16.89 8.60
CA ILE A 97 -3.50 15.45 8.79
C ILE A 97 -2.33 14.70 8.14
N SER A 98 -1.98 15.09 6.92
CA SER A 98 -0.83 14.53 6.22
C SER A 98 0.46 14.69 7.02
N ASP A 99 0.78 15.91 7.45
CA ASP A 99 1.96 16.21 8.25
C ASP A 99 2.02 15.38 9.53
N GLN A 100 0.89 15.17 10.21
CA GLN A 100 0.83 14.35 11.41
C GLN A 100 1.23 12.90 11.15
N PHE A 101 0.79 12.31 10.03
CA PHE A 101 1.09 10.92 9.67
C PHE A 101 2.48 10.76 9.02
N TRP A 102 2.94 11.76 8.26
CA TRP A 102 4.20 11.70 7.53
C TRP A 102 5.40 12.26 8.28
N LYS A 103 5.21 13.01 9.38
CA LYS A 103 6.27 13.67 10.14
C LYS A 103 7.45 12.76 10.54
N ASP A 104 7.16 11.47 10.77
CA ASP A 104 8.15 10.44 11.06
C ASP A 104 8.24 9.38 9.94
N SER A 105 7.65 9.67 8.77
CA SER A 105 7.59 8.70 7.70
C SER A 105 8.78 8.84 6.78
N SER A 106 9.41 7.73 6.57
CA SER A 106 10.54 7.61 5.66
C SER A 106 10.13 7.08 4.28
N LEU A 107 8.83 7.12 3.91
CA LEU A 107 8.44 6.84 2.53
C LEU A 107 8.64 8.09 1.72
N ASP A 108 9.83 8.22 1.27
CA ASP A 108 10.32 9.23 0.39
C ASP A 108 10.19 8.69 -1.04
N ILE A 109 9.63 9.47 -1.93
CA ILE A 109 9.57 9.15 -3.37
C ILE A 109 10.99 8.92 -3.87
N GLU A 110 11.92 9.77 -3.49
CA GLU A 110 13.33 9.63 -3.82
C GLU A 110 13.93 8.29 -3.35
N TRP A 111 13.53 7.81 -2.15
CA TRP A 111 13.98 6.50 -1.69
C TRP A 111 13.46 5.37 -2.57
N LEU A 112 12.19 5.41 -3.00
CA LEU A 112 11.61 4.42 -3.91
C LEU A 112 12.29 4.45 -5.27
N GLU A 113 12.50 5.64 -5.84
CA GLU A 113 13.18 5.84 -7.11
C GLU A 113 14.62 5.30 -7.05
N ASN A 114 15.38 5.65 -6.02
CA ASN A 114 16.71 5.10 -5.79
C ASN A 114 16.73 3.57 -5.66
N LYS A 115 15.70 2.96 -5.05
CA LYS A 115 15.58 1.50 -4.98
C LYS A 115 15.31 0.88 -6.35
N ILE A 116 14.46 1.49 -7.15
CA ILE A 116 14.15 1.06 -8.53
C ILE A 116 15.41 1.14 -9.38
N ASP A 117 16.11 2.28 -9.38
CA ASP A 117 17.33 2.50 -10.15
C ASP A 117 18.43 1.47 -9.81
N ASN A 118 18.61 1.21 -8.51
CA ASN A 118 19.59 0.22 -8.03
C ASN A 118 19.24 -1.22 -8.47
N ILE A 119 17.95 -1.53 -8.66
CA ILE A 119 17.50 -2.82 -9.17
C ILE A 119 17.68 -2.87 -10.69
N GLU A 120 17.24 -1.83 -11.41
CA GLU A 120 17.33 -1.77 -12.87
C GLU A 120 18.75 -1.88 -13.39
N GLN A 121 19.75 -1.26 -12.72
CA GLN A 121 21.16 -1.37 -13.08
C GLN A 121 21.68 -2.82 -13.09
N LYS A 122 21.04 -3.73 -12.36
CA LYS A 122 21.43 -5.14 -12.23
C LYS A 122 20.64 -6.07 -13.13
N LEU A 123 19.61 -5.56 -13.78
CA LEU A 123 18.72 -6.34 -14.63
C LEU A 123 19.07 -6.18 -16.10
N PRO A 124 18.87 -7.21 -16.92
CA PRO A 124 18.97 -7.08 -18.36
C PRO A 124 17.88 -6.12 -18.89
N LYS A 125 18.22 -5.31 -19.90
CA LYS A 125 17.24 -4.45 -20.55
C LYS A 125 16.16 -5.28 -21.22
N PHE A 126 14.90 -5.01 -20.84
CA PHE A 126 13.76 -5.67 -21.46
C PHE A 126 13.51 -5.09 -22.86
N LYS A 127 13.30 -5.98 -23.83
CA LYS A 127 12.95 -5.62 -25.22
C LYS A 127 11.46 -5.80 -25.52
N ASN A 128 10.74 -6.54 -24.66
CA ASN A 128 9.34 -6.90 -24.82
C ASN A 128 8.60 -6.83 -23.48
N PHE A 129 7.27 -6.85 -23.51
CA PHE A 129 6.46 -7.00 -22.31
C PHE A 129 6.73 -8.34 -21.63
N ILE A 130 6.78 -8.31 -20.30
CA ILE A 130 6.97 -9.49 -19.48
C ILE A 130 5.61 -10.13 -19.21
N LEU A 131 5.51 -11.44 -19.46
CA LEU A 131 4.32 -12.19 -19.07
C LEU A 131 4.26 -12.34 -17.55
N PRO A 132 3.08 -12.16 -16.93
CA PRO A 132 2.90 -12.22 -15.47
C PRO A 132 2.86 -13.68 -14.98
N THR A 133 3.85 -14.49 -15.32
CA THR A 133 3.93 -15.93 -15.06
C THR A 133 5.37 -16.39 -14.87
N GLY A 134 5.57 -17.67 -14.63
CA GLY A 134 6.88 -18.33 -14.58
C GLY A 134 7.35 -18.67 -13.17
N TYR A 135 7.05 -17.85 -12.18
CA TYR A 135 7.40 -18.11 -10.79
C TYR A 135 6.36 -17.48 -9.84
N TYR A 136 5.92 -18.22 -8.83
CA TYR A 136 4.80 -17.82 -7.99
C TYR A 136 4.99 -16.49 -7.25
N ILE A 137 6.22 -16.17 -6.80
CA ILE A 137 6.52 -14.87 -6.18
C ILE A 137 6.37 -13.75 -7.21
N SER A 138 6.87 -13.93 -8.42
CA SER A 138 6.76 -12.95 -9.51
C SER A 138 5.30 -12.78 -9.92
N SER A 139 4.53 -13.85 -10.04
CA SER A 139 3.10 -13.79 -10.35
C SER A 139 2.33 -13.01 -9.28
N GLN A 140 2.64 -13.23 -8.00
CA GLN A 140 2.04 -12.47 -6.89
C GLN A 140 2.45 -10.98 -6.93
N ALA A 141 3.70 -10.68 -7.25
CA ALA A 141 4.15 -9.28 -7.42
C ALA A 141 3.43 -8.60 -8.61
N HIS A 142 3.13 -9.32 -9.69
CA HIS A 142 2.32 -8.80 -10.78
C HIS A 142 0.87 -8.49 -10.35
N ILE A 143 0.27 -9.29 -9.47
CA ILE A 143 -1.05 -8.98 -8.89
C ILE A 143 -0.95 -7.68 -8.09
N ALA A 144 0.00 -7.59 -7.15
CA ALA A 144 0.22 -6.36 -6.37
C ALA A 144 0.39 -5.13 -7.28
N ARG A 145 1.17 -5.23 -8.37
CA ARG A 145 1.35 -4.16 -9.36
C ARG A 145 0.02 -3.73 -10.00
N THR A 146 -0.85 -4.65 -10.35
CA THR A 146 -2.14 -4.32 -10.99
C THR A 146 -3.11 -3.68 -10.01
N VAL A 147 -3.11 -4.13 -8.74
CA VAL A 147 -3.90 -3.52 -7.67
C VAL A 147 -3.37 -2.12 -7.35
N CYS A 148 -2.04 -1.93 -7.30
CA CYS A 148 -1.42 -0.61 -7.14
C CYS A 148 -1.90 0.38 -8.20
N ARG A 149 -1.92 -0.01 -9.47
CA ARG A 149 -2.44 0.83 -10.56
C ARG A 149 -3.95 1.11 -10.46
N ARG A 150 -4.72 0.22 -9.86
CA ARG A 150 -6.13 0.47 -9.54
C ARG A 150 -6.25 1.49 -8.42
N ALA A 151 -5.50 1.33 -7.33
CA ALA A 151 -5.47 2.28 -6.22
C ALA A 151 -5.05 3.68 -6.69
N GLU A 152 -4.00 3.80 -7.51
CA GLU A 152 -3.57 5.06 -8.12
C GLU A 152 -4.71 5.78 -8.82
N ARG A 153 -5.46 5.09 -9.71
CA ARG A 153 -6.58 5.70 -10.42
C ARG A 153 -7.70 6.17 -9.50
N LEU A 154 -7.99 5.42 -8.44
CA LEU A 154 -8.99 5.80 -7.44
C LEU A 154 -8.54 7.01 -6.63
N LEU A 155 -7.28 7.06 -6.23
CA LEU A 155 -6.70 8.20 -5.51
C LEU A 155 -6.71 9.47 -6.37
N VAL A 156 -6.33 9.38 -7.64
CA VAL A 156 -6.41 10.51 -8.59
C VAL A 156 -7.86 11.00 -8.72
N LYS A 157 -8.84 10.09 -8.76
CA LYS A 157 -10.25 10.48 -8.78
C LYS A 157 -10.65 11.16 -7.48
N LEU A 158 -10.30 10.58 -6.33
CA LEU A 158 -10.61 11.13 -5.01
C LEU A 158 -10.02 12.53 -4.84
N ASN A 159 -8.76 12.75 -5.25
CA ASN A 159 -8.09 14.04 -5.15
C ASN A 159 -8.73 15.15 -6.01
N ARG A 160 -9.48 14.77 -7.07
CA ARG A 160 -10.26 15.73 -7.87
C ARG A 160 -11.62 16.06 -7.27
N GLU A 161 -12.18 15.17 -6.48
CA GLU A 161 -13.54 15.27 -5.93
C GLU A 161 -13.55 15.77 -4.46
N SER A 162 -12.41 15.70 -3.77
CA SER A 162 -12.32 16.07 -2.36
C SER A 162 -10.91 16.47 -1.96
N PHE A 163 -10.78 17.08 -0.78
CA PHE A 163 -9.48 17.40 -0.21
C PHE A 163 -8.74 16.13 0.22
N VAL A 164 -7.63 15.88 -0.45
CA VAL A 164 -6.59 14.92 -0.04
C VAL A 164 -5.28 15.70 -0.09
N CYS A 165 -4.30 15.35 0.72
CA CYS A 165 -2.98 15.97 0.67
C CYS A 165 -2.34 15.81 -0.73
N ASP A 166 -1.52 16.75 -1.11
CA ASP A 166 -0.70 16.70 -2.33
C ASP A 166 0.41 15.66 -2.19
#